data_f1a374a5a5fb36dd69c2911912d74b9c
#
_entry.id   f1a374a5a5fb36dd69c2911912d74b9c
#
_cell.length_a   1.000
_cell.length_b   1.000
_cell.length_c   1.000
_cell.angle_alpha   90.00
_cell.angle_beta   90.00
_cell.angle_gamma   90.00
#
_symmetry.space_group_name_H-M   'P 1'
#
loop_
_entity.id
_entity.type
_entity.pdbx_description
1 polymer ?
#
loop_
_entity_poly.entity_id
_entity_poly.type
_entity_poly.pdbx_seq_one_letter_code
_entity_poly.pdbx_strand_id
1 'polypeptide(L)'
;MKTPGILVISILLLLFACRKDSFITSPDARVTITADTLKYDTVFVTTGSTYRTFKIINENNQKLRLSSLKLMGGASSVYKMNVDGVPGTQFSNLEINANDSLYVFVQVNVDPNASNIPFIIRDSIQVSYNGNNKKVQLEAWGQNAHFFRDKVITANETWINDLPYVILGSLTVNANQTLTINKGCRIYVHADAPIIVNGTLQVNGLKDTADRVYFQGDRLDDPYKDFPASWPGIFFLGTAKDNILNYAVIKNAYQAIAAQDPSPNANPKVTLNETVIDNAYDAGIISLNSSVRARNCLVSNCGKNIFLVKGGDYQFTHCTVVTYANRFVDHKDPVLVVSNFINVNNTPVTANLNALFRNCIFWGENGLVDNEVIVAKSGSTTFNVNFDYNLWKVQTTPANITSNQIINNQAPLFDSINSYKNYYDFRLKAASPAINKGVNAGVTIDLDGKPRPIGLPDLGCFEKQ
;
A
#
# COMPACT_ATOMS: atom_id res chain seq x y z
N MET A 1 16.50 80.89 -14.81
CA MET A 1 15.39 80.32 -15.55
C MET A 1 15.70 78.91 -15.89
N LYS A 2 15.27 77.92 -15.08
CA LYS A 2 15.32 76.47 -15.39
C LYS A 2 14.45 75.66 -14.39
N THR A 3 13.13 75.77 -14.45
CA THR A 3 12.27 74.97 -13.57
C THR A 3 10.89 74.54 -14.13
N PRO A 4 10.59 74.58 -15.46
CA PRO A 4 9.30 73.95 -15.87
C PRO A 4 9.35 72.44 -16.16
N GLY A 5 10.54 71.85 -16.43
CA GLY A 5 10.65 70.46 -16.84
C GLY A 5 10.41 69.43 -15.69
N ILE A 6 10.83 69.76 -14.47
CA ILE A 6 10.70 68.91 -13.30
C ILE A 6 9.24 68.77 -12.84
N LEU A 7 8.48 69.89 -12.95
CA LEU A 7 7.06 69.87 -12.56
C LEU A 7 6.19 69.01 -13.50
N VAL A 8 6.51 69.03 -14.81
CA VAL A 8 5.78 68.22 -15.81
C VAL A 8 6.07 66.73 -15.62
N ILE A 9 7.32 66.36 -15.32
CA ILE A 9 7.68 64.91 -15.04
C ILE A 9 7.03 64.46 -13.73
N SER A 10 6.94 65.28 -12.69
CA SER A 10 6.27 64.93 -11.44
C SER A 10 4.76 64.77 -11.59
N ILE A 11 4.11 65.52 -12.47
CA ILE A 11 2.69 65.41 -12.77
C ILE A 11 2.41 64.16 -13.64
N LEU A 12 3.33 63.80 -14.56
CA LEU A 12 3.22 62.55 -15.36
C LEU A 12 3.36 61.30 -14.50
N LEU A 13 4.22 61.29 -13.47
CA LEU A 13 4.38 60.18 -12.53
C LEU A 13 3.16 60.02 -11.61
N LEU A 14 2.44 61.08 -11.30
CA LEU A 14 1.20 60.99 -10.49
C LEU A 14 0.01 60.42 -11.26
N LEU A 15 0.03 60.45 -12.59
CA LEU A 15 -1.04 59.84 -13.43
C LEU A 15 -0.95 58.32 -13.54
N PHE A 16 0.17 57.71 -13.17
CA PHE A 16 0.31 56.24 -13.10
C PHE A 16 -0.05 55.63 -11.76
N ALA A 17 -0.32 56.43 -10.72
CA ALA A 17 -0.50 55.95 -9.35
C ALA A 17 -1.94 55.53 -9.00
N CYS A 18 -2.91 55.64 -9.90
CA CYS A 18 -4.30 55.28 -9.60
C CYS A 18 -4.86 54.33 -10.65
N ARG A 19 -4.36 53.06 -10.66
CA ARG A 19 -5.18 51.99 -11.22
C ARG A 19 -6.28 51.68 -10.22
N LYS A 20 -7.46 52.26 -10.46
CA LYS A 20 -8.67 51.88 -9.76
C LYS A 20 -8.88 50.38 -10.03
N ASP A 21 -8.83 49.54 -9.00
CA ASP A 21 -9.16 48.14 -9.11
C ASP A 21 -10.55 48.00 -9.74
N SER A 22 -10.61 47.69 -11.01
CA SER A 22 -11.88 47.51 -11.72
C SER A 22 -12.29 46.05 -11.73
N PHE A 23 -13.55 45.79 -11.43
CA PHE A 23 -14.15 44.45 -11.54
C PHE A 23 -14.72 44.25 -12.92
N ILE A 24 -14.52 43.04 -13.47
CA ILE A 24 -15.26 42.60 -14.63
C ILE A 24 -16.68 42.26 -14.22
N THR A 25 -17.66 42.90 -14.88
CA THR A 25 -19.11 42.69 -14.60
C THR A 25 -19.86 42.03 -15.76
N SER A 26 -19.18 41.83 -16.91
CA SER A 26 -19.78 41.17 -18.06
C SER A 26 -20.18 39.72 -17.74
N PRO A 27 -21.35 39.27 -18.17
CA PRO A 27 -21.70 37.83 -18.15
C PRO A 27 -20.72 36.95 -18.93
N ASP A 28 -20.07 37.51 -19.95
CA ASP A 28 -19.10 36.82 -20.81
C ASP A 28 -17.70 36.73 -20.19
N ALA A 29 -17.55 37.10 -18.91
CA ALA A 29 -16.29 36.93 -18.18
C ALA A 29 -15.75 35.51 -18.30
N ARG A 30 -14.47 35.39 -18.70
CA ARG A 30 -13.81 34.10 -18.86
C ARG A 30 -13.42 33.56 -17.49
N VAL A 31 -14.15 32.51 -17.08
CA VAL A 31 -13.97 31.85 -15.80
C VAL A 31 -13.91 30.33 -16.03
N THR A 32 -12.78 29.74 -15.68
CA THR A 32 -12.56 28.30 -15.75
C THR A 32 -12.71 27.69 -14.36
N ILE A 33 -13.54 26.64 -14.26
CA ILE A 33 -13.66 25.78 -13.09
C ILE A 33 -13.00 24.44 -13.47
N THR A 34 -11.95 24.04 -12.73
CA THR A 34 -11.08 22.93 -13.13
C THR A 34 -11.68 21.55 -12.94
N ALA A 35 -12.89 21.43 -12.37
CA ALA A 35 -13.61 20.18 -12.25
C ALA A 35 -15.12 20.38 -12.38
N ASP A 36 -15.78 19.53 -13.13
CA ASP A 36 -17.27 19.47 -13.20
C ASP A 36 -17.84 18.60 -12.08
N THR A 37 -17.08 17.61 -11.64
CA THR A 37 -17.47 16.66 -10.60
C THR A 37 -16.26 16.29 -9.74
N LEU A 38 -16.41 16.34 -8.42
CA LEU A 38 -15.49 15.74 -7.46
C LEU A 38 -16.05 14.37 -7.05
N LYS A 39 -15.34 13.32 -7.43
CA LYS A 39 -15.71 11.93 -7.08
C LYS A 39 -14.83 11.44 -5.96
N TYR A 40 -15.45 10.86 -4.95
CA TYR A 40 -14.81 10.17 -3.85
C TYR A 40 -15.15 8.68 -4.00
N ASP A 41 -14.13 7.86 -4.14
CA ASP A 41 -14.31 6.40 -4.15
C ASP A 41 -14.91 5.93 -2.82
N THR A 42 -14.87 4.67 -2.50
CA THR A 42 -15.44 4.16 -1.24
C THR A 42 -14.89 4.91 -0.03
N VAL A 43 -15.77 5.60 0.68
CA VAL A 43 -15.49 6.30 1.93
C VAL A 43 -16.17 5.53 3.06
N PHE A 44 -15.38 5.07 4.02
CA PHE A 44 -15.95 4.44 5.22
C PHE A 44 -16.66 5.47 6.08
N VAL A 45 -17.85 5.13 6.54
CA VAL A 45 -18.63 5.99 7.45
C VAL A 45 -17.79 6.31 8.69
N THR A 46 -17.90 7.55 9.20
CA THR A 46 -17.21 8.09 10.38
C THR A 46 -15.71 8.38 10.26
N THR A 47 -15.01 7.93 9.22
CA THR A 47 -13.55 8.22 9.09
C THR A 47 -13.23 9.48 8.32
N GLY A 48 -14.18 10.01 7.54
CA GLY A 48 -13.93 11.12 6.61
C GLY A 48 -13.06 10.71 5.41
N SER A 49 -13.11 11.47 4.36
CA SER A 49 -12.25 11.31 3.18
C SER A 49 -11.07 12.27 3.22
N THR A 50 -10.15 12.09 2.29
CA THR A 50 -9.21 13.14 1.96
C THR A 50 -9.87 14.30 1.26
N TYR A 51 -9.19 15.43 1.30
CA TYR A 51 -9.59 16.60 0.53
C TYR A 51 -9.42 16.35 -0.97
N ARG A 52 -10.46 16.67 -1.74
CA ARG A 52 -10.40 16.90 -3.18
C ARG A 52 -10.46 18.40 -3.41
N THR A 53 -9.84 18.87 -4.48
CA THR A 53 -9.75 20.30 -4.77
C THR A 53 -10.19 20.60 -6.18
N PHE A 54 -10.77 21.78 -6.35
CA PHE A 54 -10.90 22.44 -7.65
C PHE A 54 -10.50 23.92 -7.53
N LYS A 55 -10.18 24.50 -8.66
CA LYS A 55 -9.87 25.94 -8.76
C LYS A 55 -10.93 26.68 -9.52
N ILE A 56 -11.18 27.91 -9.14
CA ILE A 56 -11.93 28.88 -9.91
C ILE A 56 -10.91 29.89 -10.44
N ILE A 57 -10.67 29.90 -11.74
CA ILE A 57 -9.63 30.69 -12.40
C ILE A 57 -10.27 31.89 -13.07
N ASN A 58 -9.82 33.08 -12.73
CA ASN A 58 -10.16 34.30 -13.41
C ASN A 58 -9.17 34.56 -14.55
N GLU A 59 -9.59 34.30 -15.79
CA GLU A 59 -8.73 34.50 -16.98
C GLU A 59 -8.85 35.94 -17.57
N ASN A 60 -9.39 36.90 -16.80
CA ASN A 60 -9.59 38.24 -17.25
C ASN A 60 -8.51 39.17 -16.69
N ASN A 61 -8.26 40.31 -17.37
CA ASN A 61 -7.30 41.36 -16.95
C ASN A 61 -7.84 42.26 -15.83
N GLN A 62 -9.02 41.96 -15.30
CA GLN A 62 -9.69 42.69 -14.23
C GLN A 62 -10.02 41.73 -13.09
N LYS A 63 -10.21 42.25 -11.88
CA LYS A 63 -10.70 41.43 -10.76
C LYS A 63 -12.06 40.87 -11.07
N LEU A 64 -12.29 39.62 -10.65
CA LEU A 64 -13.59 38.98 -10.67
C LEU A 64 -14.16 38.96 -9.24
N ARG A 65 -15.45 39.21 -9.10
CA ARG A 65 -16.16 39.00 -7.83
C ARG A 65 -17.16 37.88 -7.97
N LEU A 66 -16.97 36.83 -7.16
CA LEU A 66 -17.98 35.80 -7.00
C LEU A 66 -19.07 36.35 -6.07
N SER A 67 -20.30 36.46 -6.56
CA SER A 67 -21.44 36.93 -5.74
C SER A 67 -21.79 35.87 -4.67
N SER A 68 -21.61 34.59 -4.98
CA SER A 68 -21.82 33.48 -4.04
C SER A 68 -20.99 32.25 -4.43
N LEU A 69 -20.44 31.56 -3.41
CA LEU A 69 -19.92 30.21 -3.47
C LEU A 69 -20.62 29.41 -2.38
N LYS A 70 -21.46 28.42 -2.75
CA LYS A 70 -22.38 27.77 -1.80
C LYS A 70 -22.41 26.27 -1.97
N LEU A 71 -22.23 25.55 -0.86
CA LEU A 71 -22.54 24.13 -0.74
C LEU A 71 -24.06 23.96 -0.62
N MET A 72 -24.68 23.29 -1.58
CA MET A 72 -26.14 23.30 -1.74
C MET A 72 -26.88 22.59 -0.62
N GLY A 73 -26.33 21.51 -0.04
CA GLY A 73 -26.85 20.87 1.16
C GLY A 73 -26.67 21.65 2.45
N GLY A 74 -25.89 22.74 2.43
CA GLY A 74 -25.67 23.63 3.56
C GLY A 74 -25.08 22.93 4.78
N ALA A 75 -25.57 23.27 5.97
CA ALA A 75 -25.09 22.71 7.23
C ALA A 75 -25.39 21.21 7.42
N SER A 76 -26.43 20.70 6.77
CA SER A 76 -26.80 19.28 6.80
C SER A 76 -26.03 18.41 5.81
N SER A 77 -25.20 19.01 4.96
CA SER A 77 -24.35 18.28 4.04
C SER A 77 -23.30 17.47 4.78
N VAL A 78 -23.05 16.22 4.32
CA VAL A 78 -21.91 15.41 4.75
C VAL A 78 -20.60 15.94 4.17
N TYR A 79 -20.67 16.79 3.15
CA TYR A 79 -19.49 17.47 2.61
C TYR A 79 -19.13 18.69 3.43
N LYS A 80 -17.83 18.94 3.56
CA LYS A 80 -17.25 20.10 4.23
C LYS A 80 -16.40 20.85 3.22
N MET A 81 -16.61 22.16 3.12
CA MET A 81 -15.93 23.03 2.16
C MET A 81 -15.00 23.97 2.92
N ASN A 82 -13.82 24.20 2.35
CA ASN A 82 -12.84 25.18 2.81
C ASN A 82 -12.37 26.00 1.58
N VAL A 83 -12.37 27.30 1.69
CA VAL A 83 -11.99 28.22 0.62
C VAL A 83 -10.79 29.02 1.09
N ASP A 84 -9.64 28.82 0.44
CA ASP A 84 -8.36 29.47 0.78
C ASP A 84 -8.04 29.44 2.30
N GLY A 85 -8.30 28.29 2.96
CA GLY A 85 -8.03 28.11 4.38
C GLY A 85 -9.20 28.47 5.30
N VAL A 86 -10.29 29.03 4.80
CA VAL A 86 -11.48 29.38 5.59
C VAL A 86 -12.56 28.30 5.42
N PRO A 87 -12.97 27.58 6.49
CA PRO A 87 -14.07 26.63 6.42
C PRO A 87 -15.42 27.35 6.39
N GLY A 88 -16.37 26.80 5.64
CA GLY A 88 -17.74 27.35 5.57
C GLY A 88 -18.63 26.59 4.57
N THR A 89 -19.93 26.82 4.65
CA THR A 89 -20.92 26.27 3.71
C THR A 89 -21.38 27.29 2.67
N GLN A 90 -21.11 28.57 2.92
CA GLN A 90 -21.43 29.65 2.00
C GLN A 90 -20.48 30.82 2.20
N PHE A 91 -20.04 31.39 1.07
CA PHE A 91 -19.21 32.59 1.00
C PHE A 91 -19.86 33.57 0.02
N SER A 92 -19.69 34.84 0.28
CA SER A 92 -20.21 35.93 -0.57
C SER A 92 -19.12 36.97 -0.84
N ASN A 93 -19.18 37.59 -2.01
CA ASN A 93 -18.27 38.66 -2.40
C ASN A 93 -16.78 38.27 -2.37
N LEU A 94 -16.47 37.01 -2.74
CA LEU A 94 -15.08 36.58 -2.87
C LEU A 94 -14.45 37.22 -4.11
N GLU A 95 -13.26 37.81 -3.93
CA GLU A 95 -12.51 38.49 -4.99
C GLU A 95 -11.39 37.60 -5.50
N ILE A 96 -11.26 37.49 -6.82
CA ILE A 96 -10.16 36.80 -7.50
C ILE A 96 -9.44 37.82 -8.35
N ASN A 97 -8.14 38.05 -8.12
CA ASN A 97 -7.36 38.99 -8.87
C ASN A 97 -7.33 38.67 -10.36
N ALA A 98 -6.91 39.63 -11.18
CA ALA A 98 -6.71 39.41 -12.62
C ALA A 98 -5.67 38.31 -12.87
N ASN A 99 -6.02 37.32 -13.73
CA ASN A 99 -5.18 36.16 -14.07
C ASN A 99 -4.75 35.32 -12.86
N ASP A 100 -5.62 35.20 -11.84
CA ASP A 100 -5.37 34.48 -10.60
C ASP A 100 -6.46 33.42 -10.36
N SER A 101 -6.32 32.60 -9.30
CA SER A 101 -7.25 31.53 -8.98
C SER A 101 -7.56 31.42 -7.48
N LEU A 102 -8.76 30.96 -7.18
CA LEU A 102 -9.23 30.63 -5.84
C LEU A 102 -9.28 29.11 -5.68
N TYR A 103 -8.71 28.60 -4.59
CA TYR A 103 -8.74 27.16 -4.26
C TYR A 103 -9.96 26.81 -3.41
N VAL A 104 -10.65 25.77 -3.81
CA VAL A 104 -11.76 25.21 -3.05
C VAL A 104 -11.41 23.75 -2.68
N PHE A 105 -11.29 23.49 -1.39
CA PHE A 105 -11.03 22.17 -0.82
C PHE A 105 -12.34 21.60 -0.32
N VAL A 106 -12.62 20.33 -0.67
CA VAL A 106 -13.82 19.64 -0.25
C VAL A 106 -13.46 18.30 0.37
N GLN A 107 -14.04 18.00 1.53
CA GLN A 107 -13.95 16.73 2.22
C GLN A 107 -15.35 16.16 2.40
N VAL A 108 -15.48 14.84 2.41
CA VAL A 108 -16.74 14.15 2.77
C VAL A 108 -16.56 13.42 4.09
N ASN A 109 -17.56 13.53 4.96
CA ASN A 109 -17.65 12.79 6.22
C ASN A 109 -19.03 12.13 6.29
N VAL A 110 -19.05 10.80 6.15
CA VAL A 110 -20.28 10.03 6.01
C VAL A 110 -20.68 9.43 7.34
N ASP A 111 -21.93 9.70 7.79
CA ASP A 111 -22.46 9.09 9.01
C ASP A 111 -22.89 7.62 8.74
N PRO A 112 -22.82 6.74 9.75
CA PRO A 112 -23.30 5.37 9.65
C PRO A 112 -24.77 5.29 9.25
N ASN A 113 -25.09 4.35 8.37
CA ASN A 113 -26.47 3.99 8.04
C ASN A 113 -26.74 2.52 8.39
N ALA A 114 -27.98 2.09 8.38
CA ALA A 114 -28.37 0.71 8.67
C ALA A 114 -28.12 -0.28 7.52
N SER A 115 -27.70 0.19 6.34
CA SER A 115 -27.48 -0.64 5.17
C SER A 115 -26.05 -1.16 5.12
N ASN A 116 -25.88 -2.45 4.80
CA ASN A 116 -24.58 -3.07 4.57
C ASN A 116 -24.10 -2.93 3.13
N ILE A 117 -24.91 -2.32 2.25
CA ILE A 117 -24.56 -2.11 0.85
C ILE A 117 -23.99 -0.70 0.64
N PRO A 118 -23.09 -0.53 -0.33
CA PRO A 118 -22.63 0.80 -0.73
C PRO A 118 -23.80 1.70 -1.12
N PHE A 119 -23.77 2.95 -0.72
CA PHE A 119 -24.75 3.97 -1.09
C PHE A 119 -24.08 5.20 -1.68
N ILE A 120 -24.77 5.90 -2.55
CA ILE A 120 -24.23 7.08 -3.23
C ILE A 120 -24.76 8.32 -2.53
N ILE A 121 -23.86 9.20 -2.13
CA ILE A 121 -24.17 10.49 -1.51
C ILE A 121 -23.85 11.57 -2.53
N ARG A 122 -24.82 12.41 -2.83
CA ARG A 122 -24.68 13.50 -3.80
C ARG A 122 -24.96 14.85 -3.17
N ASP A 123 -24.18 15.84 -3.60
CA ASP A 123 -24.38 17.26 -3.33
C ASP A 123 -23.76 18.08 -4.48
N SER A 124 -23.73 19.39 -4.36
CA SER A 124 -23.06 20.24 -5.33
C SER A 124 -22.59 21.56 -4.69
N ILE A 125 -21.57 22.15 -5.28
CA ILE A 125 -21.15 23.52 -4.96
C ILE A 125 -21.55 24.42 -6.11
N GLN A 126 -22.37 25.44 -5.82
CA GLN A 126 -22.75 26.45 -6.78
C GLN A 126 -21.77 27.63 -6.72
N VAL A 127 -21.27 28.03 -7.89
CA VAL A 127 -20.40 29.16 -8.13
C VAL A 127 -21.20 30.20 -8.91
N SER A 128 -21.44 31.36 -8.30
CA SER A 128 -22.24 32.44 -8.91
C SER A 128 -21.40 33.69 -9.14
N TYR A 129 -21.38 34.22 -10.35
CA TYR A 129 -20.69 35.44 -10.74
C TYR A 129 -21.37 36.09 -11.96
N ASN A 130 -21.48 37.41 -11.99
CA ASN A 130 -21.94 38.21 -13.13
C ASN A 130 -23.23 37.65 -13.80
N GLY A 131 -24.19 37.15 -13.01
CA GLY A 131 -25.41 36.51 -13.50
C GLY A 131 -25.27 35.03 -13.89
N ASN A 132 -24.06 34.51 -13.95
CA ASN A 132 -23.81 33.08 -14.22
C ASN A 132 -23.93 32.23 -12.94
N ASN A 133 -24.43 30.99 -13.09
CA ASN A 133 -24.47 29.97 -12.06
C ASN A 133 -23.91 28.67 -12.61
N LYS A 134 -22.74 28.28 -12.18
CA LYS A 134 -22.11 27.00 -12.49
C LYS A 134 -22.15 26.08 -11.28
N LYS A 135 -22.17 24.77 -11.49
CA LYS A 135 -22.17 23.78 -10.40
C LYS A 135 -21.03 22.81 -10.58
N VAL A 136 -20.35 22.53 -9.47
CA VAL A 136 -19.44 21.40 -9.33
C VAL A 136 -20.19 20.31 -8.57
N GLN A 137 -20.38 19.14 -9.20
CA GLN A 137 -21.08 18.02 -8.57
C GLN A 137 -20.16 17.34 -7.54
N LEU A 138 -20.74 16.87 -6.46
CA LEU A 138 -20.07 16.08 -5.43
C LEU A 138 -20.72 14.71 -5.38
N GLU A 139 -19.90 13.66 -5.48
CA GLU A 139 -20.37 12.28 -5.47
C GLU A 139 -19.45 11.41 -4.63
N ALA A 140 -19.97 10.74 -3.61
CA ALA A 140 -19.24 9.83 -2.75
C ALA A 140 -19.99 8.49 -2.58
N TRP A 141 -19.23 7.41 -2.42
CA TRP A 141 -19.74 6.09 -2.08
C TRP A 141 -19.45 5.84 -0.62
N GLY A 142 -20.50 5.78 0.22
CA GLY A 142 -20.37 5.46 1.65
C GLY A 142 -20.50 3.96 1.88
N GLN A 143 -19.73 3.41 2.80
CA GLN A 143 -19.77 2.01 3.18
C GLN A 143 -19.69 1.86 4.70
N ASN A 144 -20.58 1.03 5.28
CA ASN A 144 -20.50 0.65 6.67
C ASN A 144 -19.32 -0.30 6.91
N ALA A 145 -18.77 -0.29 8.13
CA ALA A 145 -17.67 -1.15 8.54
C ALA A 145 -17.69 -1.37 10.06
N HIS A 146 -16.98 -2.39 10.53
CA HIS A 146 -16.59 -2.51 11.94
C HIS A 146 -15.40 -1.58 12.21
N PHE A 147 -15.60 -0.50 12.96
CA PHE A 147 -14.54 0.46 13.29
C PHE A 147 -13.94 0.11 14.66
N PHE A 148 -12.64 -0.14 14.66
CA PHE A 148 -11.88 -0.42 15.87
C PHE A 148 -10.77 0.62 16.04
N ARG A 149 -10.77 1.30 17.19
CA ARG A 149 -9.68 2.20 17.58
C ARG A 149 -8.97 1.64 18.78
N ASP A 150 -7.64 1.46 18.67
CA ASP A 150 -6.79 0.92 19.74
C ASP A 150 -7.37 -0.40 20.33
N LYS A 151 -7.82 -1.28 19.42
CA LYS A 151 -8.47 -2.54 19.78
C LYS A 151 -7.46 -3.51 20.38
N VAL A 152 -7.77 -4.00 21.56
CA VAL A 152 -7.02 -5.06 22.25
C VAL A 152 -7.87 -6.32 22.33
N ILE A 153 -7.36 -7.42 21.76
CA ILE A 153 -7.97 -8.76 21.86
C ILE A 153 -7.54 -9.38 23.19
N THR A 154 -8.43 -9.34 24.19
CA THR A 154 -8.21 -9.82 25.56
C THR A 154 -8.84 -11.18 25.82
N ALA A 155 -9.60 -11.71 24.88
CA ALA A 155 -10.17 -13.05 24.84
C ALA A 155 -10.15 -13.55 23.39
N ASN A 156 -10.28 -14.85 23.16
CA ASN A 156 -10.36 -15.36 21.80
C ASN A 156 -11.54 -14.73 21.04
N GLU A 157 -11.25 -14.21 19.85
CA GLU A 157 -12.23 -13.49 19.03
C GLU A 157 -12.21 -14.02 17.58
N THR A 158 -13.38 -14.05 16.93
CA THR A 158 -13.50 -14.46 15.54
C THR A 158 -14.17 -13.36 14.72
N TRP A 159 -13.52 -12.96 13.65
CA TRP A 159 -14.05 -12.02 12.66
C TRP A 159 -14.64 -12.77 11.47
N ILE A 160 -15.82 -12.34 11.04
CA ILE A 160 -16.58 -12.95 9.93
C ILE A 160 -16.73 -11.96 8.78
N ASN A 161 -17.01 -12.46 7.58
CA ASN A 161 -17.18 -11.63 6.38
C ASN A 161 -18.61 -11.09 6.27
N ASP A 162 -19.04 -10.27 7.21
CA ASP A 162 -20.30 -9.51 7.16
C ASP A 162 -20.07 -8.08 6.69
N LEU A 163 -19.15 -7.36 7.32
CA LEU A 163 -18.72 -6.01 6.98
C LEU A 163 -17.18 -5.94 6.93
N PRO A 164 -16.61 -4.96 6.22
CA PRO A 164 -15.18 -4.67 6.33
C PRO A 164 -14.79 -4.26 7.76
N TYR A 165 -13.54 -4.51 8.12
CA TYR A 165 -12.92 -4.09 9.38
C TYR A 165 -12.00 -2.92 9.10
N VAL A 166 -12.17 -1.81 9.84
CA VAL A 166 -11.31 -0.61 9.75
C VAL A 166 -10.59 -0.43 11.07
N ILE A 167 -9.26 -0.52 11.02
CA ILE A 167 -8.39 -0.43 12.20
C ILE A 167 -7.77 0.96 12.27
N LEU A 168 -7.97 1.63 13.38
CA LEU A 168 -7.47 2.97 13.69
C LEU A 168 -6.59 2.90 14.94
N GLY A 169 -5.49 3.63 14.99
CA GLY A 169 -4.56 3.67 16.12
C GLY A 169 -3.77 2.37 16.27
N SER A 170 -4.38 1.26 16.70
CA SER A 170 -3.73 -0.05 16.76
C SER A 170 -4.71 -1.22 16.85
N LEU A 171 -4.21 -2.43 16.48
CA LEU A 171 -4.84 -3.71 16.83
C LEU A 171 -3.80 -4.55 17.57
N THR A 172 -4.07 -4.95 18.79
CA THR A 172 -3.17 -5.80 19.58
C THR A 172 -3.84 -7.12 19.95
N VAL A 173 -3.21 -8.24 19.59
CA VAL A 173 -3.61 -9.58 20.07
C VAL A 173 -2.75 -9.91 21.29
N ASN A 174 -3.33 -9.96 22.48
CA ASN A 174 -2.61 -10.23 23.71
C ASN A 174 -2.03 -11.66 23.75
N ALA A 175 -0.99 -11.85 24.56
CA ALA A 175 -0.40 -13.16 24.78
C ALA A 175 -1.46 -14.19 25.22
N ASN A 176 -1.37 -15.41 24.66
CA ASN A 176 -2.30 -16.53 24.85
C ASN A 176 -3.75 -16.28 24.39
N GLN A 177 -4.00 -15.18 23.67
CA GLN A 177 -5.29 -14.96 23.00
C GLN A 177 -5.16 -15.26 21.51
N THR A 178 -6.27 -15.63 20.90
CA THR A 178 -6.34 -15.93 19.46
C THR A 178 -7.34 -15.00 18.76
N LEU A 179 -6.87 -14.31 17.73
CA LEU A 179 -7.73 -13.67 16.76
C LEU A 179 -7.85 -14.58 15.53
N THR A 180 -9.05 -15.04 15.23
CA THR A 180 -9.38 -15.81 14.03
C THR A 180 -10.08 -14.90 13.03
N ILE A 181 -9.54 -14.80 11.82
CA ILE A 181 -10.12 -14.02 10.71
C ILE A 181 -10.57 -15.01 9.63
N ASN A 182 -11.87 -15.11 9.43
CA ASN A 182 -12.45 -16.06 8.50
C ASN A 182 -12.34 -15.58 7.04
N LYS A 183 -12.56 -16.50 6.12
CA LYS A 183 -12.52 -16.25 4.66
C LYS A 183 -13.34 -15.04 4.24
N GLY A 184 -12.82 -14.32 3.23
CA GLY A 184 -13.51 -13.19 2.61
C GLY A 184 -13.40 -11.86 3.36
N CYS A 185 -12.90 -11.84 4.60
CA CYS A 185 -12.76 -10.59 5.35
C CYS A 185 -11.85 -9.59 4.64
N ARG A 186 -12.21 -8.33 4.72
CA ARG A 186 -11.46 -7.16 4.23
C ARG A 186 -11.03 -6.32 5.42
N ILE A 187 -9.73 -6.22 5.64
CA ILE A 187 -9.12 -5.50 6.75
C ILE A 187 -8.43 -4.26 6.18
N TYR A 188 -9.00 -3.10 6.48
CA TYR A 188 -8.47 -1.80 6.10
C TYR A 188 -7.79 -1.17 7.30
N VAL A 189 -6.55 -0.77 7.14
CA VAL A 189 -5.69 -0.36 8.24
C VAL A 189 -5.22 1.07 8.03
N HIS A 190 -5.44 1.92 9.01
CA HIS A 190 -5.03 3.33 8.95
C HIS A 190 -3.51 3.47 9.01
N ALA A 191 -3.00 4.60 8.53
CA ALA A 191 -1.56 4.85 8.38
C ALA A 191 -0.78 4.79 9.71
N ASP A 192 -1.42 4.99 10.85
CA ASP A 192 -0.82 4.94 12.19
C ASP A 192 -1.12 3.65 12.96
N ALA A 193 -1.79 2.67 12.35
CA ALA A 193 -2.37 1.52 13.03
C ALA A 193 -1.57 0.22 12.81
N PRO A 194 -0.53 -0.10 13.58
CA PRO A 194 0.12 -1.41 13.52
C PRO A 194 -0.80 -2.53 14.01
N ILE A 195 -0.67 -3.71 13.40
CA ILE A 195 -1.25 -4.96 13.92
C ILE A 195 -0.15 -5.66 14.73
N ILE A 196 -0.30 -5.70 16.05
CA ILE A 196 0.67 -6.25 17.00
C ILE A 196 0.16 -7.59 17.52
N VAL A 197 0.92 -8.65 17.29
CA VAL A 197 0.56 -10.01 17.71
C VAL A 197 1.53 -10.48 18.78
N ASN A 198 1.06 -10.55 20.03
CA ASN A 198 1.73 -11.21 21.15
C ASN A 198 1.15 -12.61 21.41
N GLY A 199 -0.02 -12.90 20.87
CA GLY A 199 -0.74 -14.18 20.94
C GLY A 199 -0.69 -14.95 19.65
N THR A 200 -1.85 -15.31 19.14
CA THR A 200 -2.02 -16.09 17.91
C THR A 200 -2.95 -15.39 16.93
N LEU A 201 -2.52 -15.28 15.69
CA LEU A 201 -3.32 -14.81 14.56
C LEU A 201 -3.59 -16.00 13.60
N GLN A 202 -4.86 -16.32 13.40
CA GLN A 202 -5.32 -17.35 12.46
C GLN A 202 -6.09 -16.69 11.32
N VAL A 203 -5.57 -16.76 10.11
CA VAL A 203 -6.23 -16.22 8.91
C VAL A 203 -6.66 -17.39 8.02
N ASN A 204 -7.95 -17.55 7.84
CA ASN A 204 -8.58 -18.70 7.19
C ASN A 204 -9.16 -18.34 5.82
N GLY A 205 -8.38 -17.70 4.95
CA GLY A 205 -8.76 -17.48 3.57
C GLY A 205 -8.84 -18.77 2.76
N LEU A 206 -9.50 -18.71 1.59
CA LEU A 206 -9.58 -19.81 0.63
C LEU A 206 -9.10 -19.35 -0.76
N LYS A 207 -8.99 -20.30 -1.70
CA LYS A 207 -8.38 -20.07 -3.03
C LYS A 207 -9.09 -19.01 -3.89
N ASP A 208 -10.41 -18.94 -3.81
CA ASP A 208 -11.19 -18.03 -4.64
C ASP A 208 -10.96 -16.56 -4.21
N THR A 209 -10.83 -15.66 -5.16
CA THR A 209 -10.50 -14.25 -4.88
C THR A 209 -11.46 -13.60 -3.88
N ALA A 210 -12.75 -13.95 -3.93
CA ALA A 210 -13.76 -13.44 -2.99
C ALA A 210 -13.55 -13.97 -1.56
N ASP A 211 -13.00 -15.15 -1.41
CA ASP A 211 -12.79 -15.86 -0.13
C ASP A 211 -11.38 -15.64 0.46
N ARG A 212 -10.47 -14.98 -0.25
CA ARG A 212 -9.17 -14.55 0.31
C ARG A 212 -9.38 -13.47 1.37
N VAL A 213 -8.48 -13.40 2.34
CA VAL A 213 -8.49 -12.33 3.36
C VAL A 213 -7.50 -11.24 2.94
N TYR A 214 -7.97 -10.00 2.90
CA TYR A 214 -7.17 -8.87 2.43
C TYR A 214 -6.80 -7.93 3.57
N PHE A 215 -5.51 -7.55 3.64
CA PHE A 215 -4.97 -6.51 4.49
C PHE A 215 -4.37 -5.41 3.61
N GLN A 216 -4.86 -4.19 3.75
CA GLN A 216 -4.36 -3.05 2.97
C GLN A 216 -4.69 -1.72 3.68
N GLY A 217 -4.12 -0.62 3.20
CA GLY A 217 -4.46 0.71 3.72
C GLY A 217 -5.94 1.07 3.52
N ASP A 218 -6.45 1.94 4.37
CA ASP A 218 -7.85 2.40 4.36
C ASP A 218 -8.14 3.48 3.31
N ARG A 219 -7.07 4.03 2.67
CA ARG A 219 -7.18 4.96 1.54
C ARG A 219 -7.40 4.20 0.24
N LEU A 220 -8.67 4.15 -0.22
CA LEU A 220 -9.08 3.43 -1.43
C LEU A 220 -9.18 4.33 -2.67
N ASP A 221 -8.97 5.62 -2.51
CA ASP A 221 -9.05 6.63 -3.56
C ASP A 221 -7.75 6.73 -4.38
N ASP A 222 -7.88 7.06 -5.67
CA ASP A 222 -6.72 7.34 -6.53
C ASP A 222 -6.01 8.66 -6.12
N PRO A 223 -4.68 8.70 -6.11
CA PRO A 223 -3.71 7.64 -6.41
C PRO A 223 -3.30 6.80 -5.18
N TYR A 224 -3.88 7.06 -4.01
CA TYR A 224 -3.39 6.56 -2.72
C TYR A 224 -3.58 5.07 -2.49
N LYS A 225 -4.58 4.45 -3.14
CA LYS A 225 -4.87 3.00 -3.04
C LYS A 225 -3.69 2.10 -3.39
N ASP A 226 -2.75 2.62 -4.21
CA ASP A 226 -1.58 1.89 -4.68
C ASP A 226 -0.27 2.34 -4.00
N PHE A 227 -0.33 3.27 -3.03
CA PHE A 227 0.88 3.75 -2.37
C PHE A 227 1.38 2.73 -1.36
N PRO A 228 2.68 2.34 -1.42
CA PRO A 228 3.31 1.59 -0.34
C PRO A 228 3.39 2.44 0.93
N ALA A 229 3.69 1.80 2.06
CA ALA A 229 3.70 2.43 3.39
C ALA A 229 2.37 3.10 3.78
N SER A 230 1.25 2.64 3.21
CA SER A 230 -0.08 3.16 3.58
C SER A 230 -0.54 2.74 4.97
N TRP A 231 0.12 1.74 5.59
CA TRP A 231 -0.07 1.26 6.96
C TRP A 231 1.19 0.54 7.46
N PRO A 232 1.39 0.38 8.79
CA PRO A 232 2.66 -0.11 9.34
C PRO A 232 2.98 -1.57 9.00
N GLY A 233 2.01 -2.49 9.12
CA GLY A 233 2.21 -3.93 8.91
C GLY A 233 1.74 -4.80 10.07
N ILE A 234 2.11 -6.10 10.02
CA ILE A 234 1.78 -7.12 11.03
C ILE A 234 3.07 -7.55 11.73
N PHE A 235 3.11 -7.33 13.05
CA PHE A 235 4.29 -7.54 13.90
C PHE A 235 4.06 -8.71 14.86
N PHE A 236 4.78 -9.82 14.66
CA PHE A 236 4.76 -11.00 15.54
C PHE A 236 5.91 -10.89 16.53
N LEU A 237 5.57 -10.56 17.79
CA LEU A 237 6.55 -10.28 18.83
C LEU A 237 6.96 -11.54 19.61
N GLY A 238 7.79 -11.39 20.66
CA GLY A 238 8.46 -12.49 21.35
C GLY A 238 7.53 -13.64 21.78
N THR A 239 6.36 -13.34 22.35
CA THR A 239 5.42 -14.34 22.86
C THR A 239 4.45 -14.91 21.81
N ALA A 240 4.44 -14.36 20.59
CA ALA A 240 3.60 -14.84 19.50
C ALA A 240 3.97 -16.27 19.10
N LYS A 241 2.97 -17.11 18.83
CA LYS A 241 3.14 -18.52 18.45
C LYS A 241 1.96 -19.00 17.62
N ASP A 242 2.19 -20.08 16.86
CA ASP A 242 1.16 -20.79 16.10
C ASP A 242 0.36 -19.90 15.15
N ASN A 243 1.00 -18.85 14.62
CA ASN A 243 0.34 -17.95 13.67
C ASN A 243 0.30 -18.59 12.29
N ILE A 244 -0.90 -18.66 11.70
CA ILE A 244 -1.12 -19.28 10.39
C ILE A 244 -1.93 -18.34 9.51
N LEU A 245 -1.39 -18.00 8.35
CA LEU A 245 -2.06 -17.19 7.34
C LEU A 245 -2.25 -18.03 6.07
N ASN A 246 -3.50 -18.39 5.81
CA ASN A 246 -3.90 -19.12 4.60
C ASN A 246 -4.57 -18.15 3.64
N TYR A 247 -4.13 -18.13 2.37
CA TYR A 247 -4.70 -17.30 1.31
C TYR A 247 -4.92 -15.83 1.74
N ALA A 248 -3.97 -15.29 2.49
CA ALA A 248 -3.94 -13.87 2.82
C ALA A 248 -3.35 -13.07 1.65
N VAL A 249 -3.83 -11.85 1.48
CA VAL A 249 -3.27 -10.86 0.55
C VAL A 249 -2.91 -9.62 1.36
N ILE A 250 -1.62 -9.35 1.51
CA ILE A 250 -1.09 -8.25 2.31
C ILE A 250 -0.44 -7.25 1.37
N LYS A 251 -1.01 -6.05 1.25
CA LYS A 251 -0.55 -5.05 0.29
C LYS A 251 -0.25 -3.71 0.94
N ASN A 252 0.69 -2.99 0.32
CA ASN A 252 0.95 -1.57 0.58
C ASN A 252 1.38 -1.26 2.01
N ALA A 253 1.90 -2.22 2.76
CA ALA A 253 2.41 -2.00 4.10
C ALA A 253 3.76 -1.27 4.09
N TYR A 254 4.19 -0.74 5.24
CA TYR A 254 5.59 -0.35 5.44
C TYR A 254 6.47 -1.60 5.56
N GLN A 255 6.17 -2.49 6.53
CA GLN A 255 6.73 -3.85 6.66
C GLN A 255 5.57 -4.84 6.72
N ALA A 256 5.33 -5.61 5.66
CA ALA A 256 4.10 -6.40 5.59
C ALA A 256 4.03 -7.46 6.71
N ILE A 257 5.14 -8.18 6.94
CA ILE A 257 5.31 -9.15 8.04
C ILE A 257 6.64 -8.91 8.72
N ALA A 258 6.61 -8.64 10.02
CA ALA A 258 7.78 -8.58 10.88
C ALA A 258 7.70 -9.64 11.98
N ALA A 259 8.69 -10.54 12.10
CA ALA A 259 8.74 -11.58 13.12
C ALA A 259 10.01 -11.43 13.96
N GLN A 260 9.85 -11.39 15.28
CA GLN A 260 10.95 -11.23 16.21
C GLN A 260 11.02 -12.38 17.21
N ASP A 261 12.24 -12.75 17.59
CA ASP A 261 12.61 -13.76 18.57
C ASP A 261 12.11 -15.19 18.22
N PRO A 262 12.69 -16.24 18.79
CA PRO A 262 12.25 -17.61 18.58
C PRO A 262 10.78 -17.84 18.96
N SER A 263 10.15 -18.82 18.35
CA SER A 263 8.82 -19.28 18.79
C SER A 263 8.90 -19.83 20.22
N PRO A 264 7.91 -19.52 21.10
CA PRO A 264 7.88 -20.09 22.44
C PRO A 264 7.66 -21.60 22.51
N ASN A 265 7.27 -22.23 21.40
CA ASN A 265 7.05 -23.68 21.28
C ASN A 265 7.83 -24.25 20.06
N ALA A 266 7.63 -25.54 19.79
CA ALA A 266 8.31 -26.22 18.69
C ALA A 266 7.77 -25.89 17.28
N ASN A 267 6.62 -25.19 17.21
CA ASN A 267 6.03 -24.79 15.93
C ASN A 267 6.70 -23.51 15.41
N PRO A 268 6.70 -23.28 14.10
CA PRO A 268 7.11 -22.00 13.56
C PRO A 268 6.27 -20.86 14.15
N LYS A 269 6.93 -19.71 14.40
CA LYS A 269 6.21 -18.51 14.86
C LYS A 269 5.17 -18.08 13.85
N VAL A 270 5.51 -18.13 12.56
CA VAL A 270 4.61 -17.75 11.46
C VAL A 270 4.63 -18.80 10.36
N THR A 271 3.47 -19.25 9.98
CA THR A 271 3.25 -20.12 8.82
C THR A 271 2.41 -19.37 7.77
N LEU A 272 2.91 -19.30 6.55
CA LEU A 272 2.27 -18.66 5.41
C LEU A 272 1.96 -19.72 4.35
N ASN A 273 0.69 -19.88 4.03
CA ASN A 273 0.25 -20.81 2.99
C ASN A 273 -0.51 -20.02 1.91
N GLU A 274 -0.13 -20.21 0.66
CA GLU A 274 -0.81 -19.59 -0.49
C GLU A 274 -1.05 -18.07 -0.29
N THR A 275 -0.07 -17.39 0.31
CA THR A 275 -0.17 -15.97 0.71
C THR A 275 0.54 -15.07 -0.29
N VAL A 276 -0.07 -13.93 -0.59
CA VAL A 276 0.49 -12.87 -1.44
C VAL A 276 0.91 -11.70 -0.57
N ILE A 277 2.15 -11.28 -0.70
CA ILE A 277 2.70 -10.05 -0.11
C ILE A 277 3.21 -9.18 -1.25
N ASP A 278 2.67 -7.98 -1.38
CA ASP A 278 2.98 -7.13 -2.53
C ASP A 278 3.10 -5.66 -2.15
N ASN A 279 4.06 -4.96 -2.78
CA ASN A 279 4.22 -3.52 -2.70
C ASN A 279 4.44 -2.99 -1.27
N ALA A 280 5.23 -3.69 -0.45
CA ALA A 280 5.67 -3.17 0.84
C ALA A 280 6.85 -2.20 0.66
N TYR A 281 6.82 -1.05 1.35
CA TYR A 281 7.81 0.00 1.15
C TYR A 281 9.22 -0.42 1.60
N ASP A 282 9.34 -0.93 2.83
CA ASP A 282 10.61 -1.40 3.39
C ASP A 282 10.79 -2.90 3.18
N ALA A 283 9.90 -3.73 3.74
CA ALA A 283 10.08 -5.18 3.66
C ALA A 283 8.76 -5.94 3.48
N GLY A 284 8.80 -6.97 2.61
CA GLY A 284 7.73 -7.95 2.53
C GLY A 284 7.72 -8.87 3.75
N ILE A 285 8.84 -9.53 4.02
CA ILE A 285 9.05 -10.33 5.23
C ILE A 285 10.38 -9.91 5.85
N ILE A 286 10.36 -9.39 7.06
CA ILE A 286 11.54 -9.16 7.88
C ILE A 286 11.48 -10.08 9.11
N SER A 287 12.56 -10.84 9.36
CA SER A 287 12.61 -11.77 10.48
C SER A 287 13.92 -11.65 11.23
N LEU A 288 13.81 -11.47 12.55
CA LEU A 288 14.92 -11.25 13.45
C LEU A 288 15.04 -12.41 14.44
N ASN A 289 15.94 -13.36 14.20
CA ASN A 289 16.11 -14.56 15.03
C ASN A 289 14.80 -15.27 15.35
N SER A 290 13.94 -15.47 14.34
CA SER A 290 12.62 -16.06 14.50
C SER A 290 12.44 -17.31 13.65
N SER A 291 11.20 -17.76 13.44
CA SER A 291 10.92 -18.92 12.61
C SER A 291 9.74 -18.65 11.68
N VAL A 292 9.96 -18.89 10.39
CA VAL A 292 8.94 -18.71 9.34
C VAL A 292 8.92 -19.95 8.43
N ARG A 293 7.75 -20.49 8.20
CA ARG A 293 7.47 -21.44 7.13
C ARG A 293 6.55 -20.83 6.10
N ALA A 294 6.93 -20.90 4.83
CA ALA A 294 6.14 -20.38 3.73
C ALA A 294 6.07 -21.42 2.61
N ARG A 295 4.86 -21.65 2.08
CA ARG A 295 4.66 -22.47 0.89
C ARG A 295 3.73 -21.78 -0.09
N ASN A 296 3.99 -21.95 -1.40
CA ASN A 296 3.21 -21.37 -2.47
C ASN A 296 2.96 -19.86 -2.29
N CYS A 297 3.95 -19.11 -1.74
CA CYS A 297 3.79 -17.70 -1.48
C CYS A 297 4.39 -16.86 -2.61
N LEU A 298 3.72 -15.75 -2.92
CA LEU A 298 4.24 -14.70 -3.78
C LEU A 298 4.65 -13.51 -2.90
N VAL A 299 5.94 -13.13 -2.95
CA VAL A 299 6.44 -11.91 -2.33
C VAL A 299 7.00 -11.02 -3.43
N SER A 300 6.29 -9.93 -3.74
CA SER A 300 6.57 -9.14 -4.94
C SER A 300 6.69 -7.64 -4.68
N ASN A 301 7.58 -6.99 -5.44
CA ASN A 301 7.71 -5.54 -5.55
C ASN A 301 7.86 -4.81 -4.21
N CYS A 302 8.58 -5.40 -3.26
CA CYS A 302 8.89 -4.79 -1.98
C CYS A 302 10.30 -4.15 -2.01
N GLY A 303 10.57 -3.19 -1.14
CA GLY A 303 11.90 -2.61 -0.99
C GLY A 303 12.94 -3.70 -0.69
N LYS A 304 12.65 -4.56 0.28
CA LYS A 304 13.31 -5.84 0.56
C LYS A 304 12.24 -6.92 0.57
N ASN A 305 12.31 -7.91 -0.33
CA ASN A 305 11.23 -8.90 -0.34
C ASN A 305 11.30 -9.82 0.89
N ILE A 306 12.45 -10.49 1.13
CA ILE A 306 12.68 -11.35 2.30
C ILE A 306 14.02 -11.00 2.94
N PHE A 307 13.98 -10.59 4.20
CA PHE A 307 15.13 -10.16 4.98
C PHE A 307 15.21 -10.94 6.29
N LEU A 308 16.04 -12.01 6.33
CA LEU A 308 16.19 -12.93 7.45
C LEU A 308 17.53 -12.67 8.12
N VAL A 309 17.52 -12.11 9.34
CA VAL A 309 18.75 -11.65 10.00
C VAL A 309 18.85 -12.10 11.45
N LYS A 310 20.07 -12.09 11.97
CA LYS A 310 20.39 -12.54 13.33
C LYS A 310 20.09 -14.03 13.59
N GLY A 311 20.09 -14.89 12.55
CA GLY A 311 19.78 -16.31 12.69
C GLY A 311 18.27 -16.62 12.64
N GLY A 312 17.88 -17.81 13.09
CA GLY A 312 16.51 -18.31 13.08
C GLY A 312 16.33 -19.65 12.37
N ASP A 313 15.06 -20.07 12.18
CA ASP A 313 14.69 -21.34 11.51
C ASP A 313 13.67 -21.06 10.40
N TYR A 314 14.06 -21.27 9.15
CA TYR A 314 13.30 -20.83 7.98
C TYR A 314 13.11 -21.95 6.96
N GLN A 315 11.91 -22.05 6.43
CA GLN A 315 11.62 -22.94 5.31
C GLN A 315 10.69 -22.27 4.30
N PHE A 316 11.16 -22.15 3.07
CA PHE A 316 10.39 -21.62 1.95
C PHE A 316 10.30 -22.69 0.86
N THR A 317 9.09 -23.05 0.47
CA THR A 317 8.83 -24.11 -0.50
C THR A 317 7.88 -23.60 -1.57
N HIS A 318 8.26 -23.72 -2.84
CA HIS A 318 7.47 -23.25 -3.97
C HIS A 318 7.08 -21.75 -3.83
N CYS A 319 8.02 -20.90 -3.48
CA CYS A 319 7.77 -19.47 -3.37
C CYS A 319 8.34 -18.71 -4.58
N THR A 320 7.63 -17.70 -5.04
CA THR A 320 8.11 -16.73 -6.03
C THR A 320 8.42 -15.43 -5.30
N VAL A 321 9.68 -15.03 -5.31
CA VAL A 321 10.21 -13.84 -4.64
C VAL A 321 10.81 -12.94 -5.69
N VAL A 322 10.11 -11.85 -6.05
CA VAL A 322 10.44 -11.10 -7.26
C VAL A 322 10.25 -9.59 -7.08
N THR A 323 11.10 -8.81 -7.73
CA THR A 323 10.95 -7.35 -7.78
C THR A 323 11.18 -6.82 -9.19
N TYR A 324 10.26 -5.98 -9.64
CA TYR A 324 10.37 -5.16 -10.83
C TYR A 324 10.19 -3.70 -10.41
N ALA A 325 11.25 -2.89 -10.47
CA ALA A 325 11.15 -1.49 -10.05
C ALA A 325 9.92 -0.82 -10.66
N ASN A 326 9.16 -0.14 -9.85
CA ASN A 326 7.99 0.62 -10.25
C ASN A 326 8.12 2.09 -9.80
N ARG A 327 7.12 2.92 -10.04
CA ARG A 327 7.16 4.35 -9.68
C ARG A 327 7.14 4.62 -8.17
N PHE A 328 6.91 3.61 -7.32
CA PHE A 328 6.77 3.77 -5.87
C PHE A 328 7.89 3.09 -5.09
N VAL A 329 8.37 1.95 -5.58
CA VAL A 329 9.40 1.15 -4.92
C VAL A 329 10.51 0.88 -5.92
N ASP A 330 11.70 1.42 -5.62
CA ASP A 330 12.90 1.16 -6.39
C ASP A 330 13.46 -0.22 -6.04
N HIS A 331 14.01 -0.92 -7.03
CA HIS A 331 14.75 -2.16 -6.82
C HIS A 331 16.23 -1.84 -6.50
N LYS A 332 16.54 -1.67 -5.22
CA LYS A 332 17.89 -1.32 -4.72
C LYS A 332 18.49 -2.41 -3.83
N ASP A 333 17.67 -3.27 -3.27
CA ASP A 333 18.06 -4.35 -2.38
C ASP A 333 17.78 -5.72 -3.04
N PRO A 334 18.59 -6.77 -2.72
CA PRO A 334 18.32 -8.13 -3.16
C PRO A 334 16.96 -8.63 -2.70
N VAL A 335 16.33 -9.50 -3.49
CA VAL A 335 15.01 -10.06 -3.12
C VAL A 335 15.10 -11.01 -1.93
N LEU A 336 16.28 -11.59 -1.66
CA LEU A 336 16.54 -12.43 -0.49
C LEU A 336 17.87 -12.07 0.17
N VAL A 337 17.81 -11.75 1.47
CA VAL A 337 18.98 -11.63 2.34
C VAL A 337 18.85 -12.59 3.51
N VAL A 338 19.89 -13.39 3.76
CA VAL A 338 19.94 -14.36 4.87
C VAL A 338 21.25 -14.17 5.66
N SER A 339 21.13 -13.92 6.96
CA SER A 339 22.30 -13.69 7.82
C SER A 339 22.09 -14.26 9.22
N ASN A 340 23.16 -14.84 9.80
CA ASN A 340 23.14 -15.27 11.20
C ASN A 340 23.51 -14.16 12.19
N PHE A 341 23.70 -12.92 11.73
CA PHE A 341 24.11 -11.80 12.57
C PHE A 341 23.41 -10.49 12.20
N ILE A 342 23.46 -9.56 13.12
CA ILE A 342 23.27 -8.12 12.94
C ILE A 342 24.41 -7.38 13.63
N ASN A 343 24.77 -6.19 13.19
CA ASN A 343 25.74 -5.36 13.86
C ASN A 343 25.06 -4.46 14.89
N VAL A 344 25.50 -4.55 16.14
CA VAL A 344 25.11 -3.65 17.23
C VAL A 344 26.38 -2.93 17.69
N ASN A 345 26.41 -1.63 17.57
CA ASN A 345 27.61 -0.81 17.87
C ASN A 345 28.89 -1.36 17.19
N ASN A 346 28.79 -1.65 15.89
CA ASN A 346 29.86 -2.25 15.08
C ASN A 346 30.33 -3.65 15.52
N THR A 347 29.63 -4.30 16.42
CA THR A 347 29.91 -5.66 16.86
C THR A 347 28.86 -6.63 16.34
N PRO A 348 29.26 -7.73 15.66
CA PRO A 348 28.27 -8.71 15.20
C PRO A 348 27.68 -9.51 16.37
N VAL A 349 26.34 -9.45 16.49
CA VAL A 349 25.57 -10.28 17.40
C VAL A 349 24.98 -11.44 16.60
N THR A 350 25.39 -12.67 16.91
CA THR A 350 25.09 -13.87 16.12
C THR A 350 24.10 -14.80 16.82
N ALA A 351 23.35 -15.57 16.04
CA ALA A 351 22.57 -16.70 16.53
C ALA A 351 22.61 -17.86 15.53
N ASN A 352 22.12 -19.05 15.94
CA ASN A 352 22.01 -20.22 15.08
C ASN A 352 21.06 -19.94 13.91
N LEU A 353 21.43 -20.41 12.73
CA LEU A 353 20.65 -20.25 11.51
C LEU A 353 20.45 -21.59 10.81
N ASN A 354 19.19 -21.94 10.57
CA ASN A 354 18.77 -23.00 9.68
C ASN A 354 17.83 -22.40 8.62
N ALA A 355 18.14 -22.56 7.35
CA ALA A 355 17.29 -22.06 6.27
C ALA A 355 17.28 -23.07 5.11
N LEU A 356 16.07 -23.40 4.66
CA LEU A 356 15.85 -24.24 3.48
C LEU A 356 14.96 -23.47 2.48
N PHE A 357 15.47 -23.33 1.27
CA PHE A 357 14.74 -22.79 0.13
C PHE A 357 14.62 -23.89 -0.92
N ARG A 358 13.40 -24.35 -1.20
CA ARG A 358 13.13 -25.46 -2.13
C ARG A 358 12.09 -25.07 -3.17
N ASN A 359 12.39 -25.36 -4.44
CA ASN A 359 11.51 -25.09 -5.58
C ASN A 359 11.12 -23.60 -5.70
N CYS A 360 11.99 -22.69 -5.34
CA CYS A 360 11.71 -21.25 -5.32
C CYS A 360 12.28 -20.52 -6.54
N ILE A 361 11.71 -19.36 -6.86
CA ILE A 361 12.23 -18.40 -7.83
C ILE A 361 12.65 -17.12 -7.06
N PHE A 362 13.92 -16.68 -7.25
CA PHE A 362 14.45 -15.42 -6.74
C PHE A 362 14.93 -14.57 -7.91
N TRP A 363 14.16 -13.54 -8.27
CA TRP A 363 14.41 -12.78 -9.50
C TRP A 363 14.12 -11.30 -9.33
N GLY A 364 14.93 -10.45 -9.94
CA GLY A 364 14.71 -9.02 -9.99
C GLY A 364 15.11 -8.42 -11.33
N GLU A 365 14.40 -7.38 -11.76
CA GLU A 365 14.65 -6.62 -12.98
C GLU A 365 14.48 -5.12 -12.74
N ASN A 366 14.97 -4.31 -13.68
CA ASN A 366 14.86 -2.86 -13.67
C ASN A 366 15.48 -2.18 -12.43
N GLY A 367 16.53 -2.78 -11.87
CA GLY A 367 17.25 -2.26 -10.71
C GLY A 367 18.76 -2.30 -10.88
N LEU A 368 19.48 -1.96 -9.81
CA LEU A 368 20.94 -1.96 -9.75
C LEU A 368 21.49 -3.17 -8.99
N VAL A 369 20.72 -4.27 -8.92
CA VAL A 369 21.05 -5.46 -8.13
C VAL A 369 21.60 -6.55 -9.05
N ASP A 370 22.87 -6.93 -8.81
CA ASP A 370 23.54 -7.99 -9.55
C ASP A 370 23.32 -9.38 -8.96
N ASN A 371 23.11 -9.45 -7.65
CA ASN A 371 22.89 -10.69 -6.92
C ASN A 371 21.59 -10.59 -6.11
N GLU A 372 20.56 -11.27 -6.56
CA GLU A 372 19.23 -11.26 -5.93
C GLU A 372 19.18 -12.10 -4.63
N VAL A 373 20.21 -12.88 -4.37
CA VAL A 373 20.35 -13.69 -3.17
C VAL A 373 21.68 -13.38 -2.50
N ILE A 374 21.62 -12.87 -1.27
CA ILE A 374 22.79 -12.60 -0.43
C ILE A 374 22.72 -13.48 0.81
N VAL A 375 23.82 -14.16 1.10
CA VAL A 375 23.99 -14.97 2.31
C VAL A 375 25.25 -14.51 3.04
N ALA A 376 25.10 -14.11 4.31
CA ALA A 376 26.20 -13.59 5.11
C ALA A 376 26.34 -14.34 6.43
N LYS A 377 27.59 -14.74 6.76
CA LYS A 377 27.93 -15.48 7.98
C LYS A 377 28.93 -14.68 8.82
N SER A 378 28.72 -14.68 10.12
CA SER A 378 29.68 -14.20 11.11
C SER A 378 29.78 -15.18 12.29
N GLY A 379 30.98 -15.27 12.89
CA GLY A 379 31.23 -16.11 14.06
C GLY A 379 31.11 -17.62 13.80
N SER A 380 30.97 -18.39 14.90
CA SER A 380 30.98 -19.84 14.92
C SER A 380 29.66 -20.52 15.26
N THR A 381 28.55 -19.77 15.33
CA THR A 381 27.21 -20.35 15.57
C THR A 381 26.83 -21.29 14.43
N THR A 382 25.89 -22.23 14.68
CA THR A 382 25.34 -23.13 13.65
C THR A 382 24.85 -22.31 12.45
N PHE A 383 25.25 -22.76 11.26
CA PHE A 383 24.92 -22.07 10.03
C PHE A 383 24.61 -23.09 8.92
N ASN A 384 23.35 -23.39 8.70
CA ASN A 384 22.87 -24.33 7.71
C ASN A 384 21.94 -23.60 6.74
N VAL A 385 22.43 -23.23 5.57
CA VAL A 385 21.64 -22.56 4.53
C VAL A 385 21.65 -23.43 3.27
N ASN A 386 20.50 -23.91 2.87
CA ASN A 386 20.33 -24.87 1.79
C ASN A 386 19.40 -24.33 0.71
N PHE A 387 19.85 -24.39 -0.53
CA PHE A 387 19.08 -24.08 -1.72
C PHE A 387 18.94 -25.36 -2.56
N ASP A 388 17.70 -25.83 -2.74
CA ASP A 388 17.39 -27.11 -3.38
C ASP A 388 16.35 -26.90 -4.48
N TYR A 389 16.74 -27.13 -5.74
CA TYR A 389 15.90 -26.90 -6.90
C TYR A 389 15.34 -25.45 -6.98
N ASN A 390 16.20 -24.46 -7.19
CA ASN A 390 15.78 -23.07 -7.28
C ASN A 390 16.20 -22.45 -8.63
N LEU A 391 15.48 -21.39 -9.02
CA LEU A 391 15.90 -20.48 -10.08
C LEU A 391 16.24 -19.14 -9.45
N TRP A 392 17.43 -18.61 -9.75
CA TRP A 392 17.83 -17.31 -9.23
C TRP A 392 18.65 -16.47 -10.23
N LYS A 393 18.70 -15.16 -10.00
CA LYS A 393 19.58 -14.22 -10.69
C LYS A 393 20.73 -13.85 -9.76
N VAL A 394 21.87 -14.49 -9.94
CA VAL A 394 23.06 -14.33 -9.08
C VAL A 394 24.32 -14.42 -9.92
N GLN A 395 25.12 -13.38 -9.95
CA GLN A 395 26.41 -13.38 -10.66
C GLN A 395 27.47 -14.17 -9.89
N THR A 396 27.49 -14.01 -8.56
CA THR A 396 28.45 -14.70 -7.68
C THR A 396 27.69 -15.56 -6.69
N THR A 397 27.83 -16.88 -6.81
CA THR A 397 27.21 -17.84 -5.87
C THR A 397 27.58 -17.51 -4.43
N PRO A 398 26.63 -17.34 -3.51
CA PRO A 398 26.92 -17.04 -2.11
C PRO A 398 27.81 -18.10 -1.46
N ALA A 399 28.75 -17.66 -0.63
CA ALA A 399 29.55 -18.57 0.17
C ALA A 399 28.77 -19.17 1.35
N ASN A 400 29.26 -20.27 1.93
CA ASN A 400 28.70 -20.94 3.12
C ASN A 400 27.28 -21.47 2.93
N ILE A 401 26.94 -21.90 1.73
CA ILE A 401 25.65 -22.54 1.43
C ILE A 401 25.86 -23.97 0.93
N THR A 402 24.82 -24.78 1.01
CA THR A 402 24.64 -25.99 0.20
C THR A 402 23.63 -25.69 -0.91
N SER A 403 23.97 -26.02 -2.15
CA SER A 403 23.07 -25.82 -3.28
C SER A 403 22.99 -27.07 -4.15
N ASN A 404 21.79 -27.39 -4.63
CA ASN A 404 21.50 -28.53 -5.50
C ASN A 404 20.51 -28.13 -6.57
N GLN A 405 20.79 -28.51 -7.85
CA GLN A 405 19.92 -28.27 -9.00
C GLN A 405 19.45 -26.82 -9.14
N ILE A 406 20.41 -25.90 -9.27
CA ILE A 406 20.13 -24.46 -9.41
C ILE A 406 20.08 -24.10 -10.90
N ILE A 407 19.04 -23.38 -11.31
CA ILE A 407 18.96 -22.68 -12.59
C ILE A 407 19.45 -21.24 -12.37
N ASN A 408 20.65 -20.95 -12.88
CA ASN A 408 21.29 -19.67 -12.67
C ASN A 408 21.11 -18.75 -13.87
N ASN A 409 20.71 -17.50 -13.62
CA ASN A 409 20.64 -16.39 -14.59
C ASN A 409 19.83 -16.68 -15.87
N GLN A 410 18.80 -17.54 -15.78
CA GLN A 410 17.82 -17.73 -16.84
C GLN A 410 16.52 -17.07 -16.42
N ALA A 411 16.05 -16.11 -17.23
CA ALA A 411 14.83 -15.37 -16.93
C ALA A 411 13.63 -16.32 -16.77
N PRO A 412 12.82 -16.18 -15.70
CA PRO A 412 11.70 -17.09 -15.42
C PRO A 412 10.54 -16.99 -16.44
N LEU A 413 10.55 -15.99 -17.32
CA LEU A 413 9.56 -15.77 -18.36
C LEU A 413 8.14 -15.74 -17.83
N PHE A 414 7.86 -14.78 -16.97
CA PHE A 414 6.51 -14.55 -16.44
C PHE A 414 5.54 -14.09 -17.52
N ASP A 415 4.24 -14.39 -17.32
CA ASP A 415 3.21 -14.18 -18.33
C ASP A 415 3.09 -12.72 -18.75
N SER A 416 2.97 -11.81 -17.78
CA SER A 416 2.80 -10.37 -18.08
C SER A 416 3.42 -9.49 -17.01
N ILE A 417 4.34 -8.63 -17.43
CA ILE A 417 4.95 -7.63 -16.55
C ILE A 417 4.82 -6.25 -17.18
N ASN A 418 4.17 -5.32 -16.49
CA ASN A 418 4.06 -3.92 -16.91
C ASN A 418 4.20 -2.99 -15.71
N SER A 419 5.45 -2.63 -15.39
CA SER A 419 5.77 -1.77 -14.24
C SER A 419 5.16 -0.36 -14.34
N TYR A 420 4.95 0.15 -15.57
CA TYR A 420 4.32 1.46 -15.76
C TYR A 420 2.83 1.47 -15.34
N LYS A 421 2.13 0.35 -15.57
CA LYS A 421 0.71 0.18 -15.19
C LYS A 421 0.52 -0.52 -13.85
N ASN A 422 1.58 -0.85 -13.12
CA ASN A 422 1.56 -1.69 -11.92
C ASN A 422 0.78 -3.00 -12.14
N TYR A 423 0.95 -3.62 -13.31
CA TYR A 423 0.30 -4.87 -13.66
C TYR A 423 1.33 -5.99 -13.74
N TYR A 424 1.14 -7.03 -12.94
CA TYR A 424 2.07 -8.14 -12.82
C TYR A 424 1.32 -9.48 -12.76
N ASP A 425 1.58 -10.35 -13.74
CA ASP A 425 1.18 -11.75 -13.71
C ASP A 425 2.44 -12.62 -13.67
N PHE A 426 2.73 -13.17 -12.51
CA PHE A 426 3.90 -14.00 -12.27
C PHE A 426 3.68 -15.48 -12.57
N ARG A 427 2.63 -15.87 -13.31
CA ARG A 427 2.50 -17.19 -13.88
C ARG A 427 3.53 -17.43 -14.96
N LEU A 428 3.87 -18.67 -15.22
CA LEU A 428 4.93 -19.02 -16.17
C LEU A 428 4.40 -19.12 -17.59
N LYS A 429 5.11 -18.53 -18.57
CA LYS A 429 4.92 -18.80 -19.99
C LYS A 429 5.35 -20.24 -20.32
N ALA A 430 4.83 -20.80 -21.39
CA ALA A 430 5.15 -22.17 -21.83
C ALA A 430 6.66 -22.41 -22.08
N ALA A 431 7.42 -21.37 -22.45
CA ALA A 431 8.87 -21.44 -22.67
C ALA A 431 9.70 -21.20 -21.39
N SER A 432 9.09 -21.11 -20.22
CA SER A 432 9.81 -20.84 -18.98
C SER A 432 10.80 -21.94 -18.62
N PRO A 433 12.05 -21.62 -18.25
CA PRO A 433 13.02 -22.60 -17.76
C PRO A 433 12.64 -23.18 -16.39
N ALA A 434 11.64 -22.63 -15.70
CA ALA A 434 11.19 -23.08 -14.38
C ALA A 434 10.19 -24.26 -14.46
N ILE A 435 9.65 -24.56 -15.66
CA ILE A 435 8.64 -25.60 -15.83
C ILE A 435 9.27 -27.00 -15.68
N ASN A 436 8.64 -27.88 -14.88
CA ASN A 436 9.06 -29.24 -14.62
C ASN A 436 10.51 -29.35 -14.09
N LYS A 437 10.96 -28.39 -13.30
CA LYS A 437 12.33 -28.35 -12.74
C LYS A 437 12.39 -28.48 -11.23
N GLY A 438 11.27 -28.60 -10.58
CA GLY A 438 11.21 -28.82 -9.13
C GLY A 438 11.30 -30.30 -8.74
N VAL A 439 11.38 -30.53 -7.45
CA VAL A 439 11.32 -31.84 -6.81
C VAL A 439 10.01 -31.99 -6.03
N ASN A 440 9.51 -33.19 -5.91
CA ASN A 440 8.32 -33.44 -5.08
C ASN A 440 8.60 -33.04 -3.61
N ALA A 441 7.89 -32.02 -3.14
CA ALA A 441 7.96 -31.49 -1.78
C ALA A 441 6.69 -31.78 -0.96
N GLY A 442 5.80 -32.67 -1.45
CA GLY A 442 4.53 -33.01 -0.78
C GLY A 442 3.47 -31.91 -0.88
N VAL A 443 3.68 -30.92 -1.75
CA VAL A 443 2.72 -29.83 -1.98
C VAL A 443 1.84 -30.19 -3.18
N THR A 444 0.53 -30.28 -2.96
CA THR A 444 -0.42 -30.82 -3.95
C THR A 444 -1.24 -29.78 -4.70
N ILE A 445 -1.08 -28.51 -4.34
CA ILE A 445 -1.73 -27.36 -4.99
C ILE A 445 -0.72 -26.24 -5.21
N ASP A 446 -1.04 -25.31 -6.06
CA ASP A 446 -0.31 -24.04 -6.26
C ASP A 446 -0.99 -22.86 -5.55
N LEU A 447 -0.50 -21.63 -5.74
CA LEU A 447 -1.08 -20.41 -5.17
C LEU A 447 -2.53 -20.13 -5.62
N ASP A 448 -2.91 -20.61 -6.80
CA ASP A 448 -4.29 -20.50 -7.29
C ASP A 448 -5.18 -21.66 -6.82
N GLY A 449 -4.63 -22.59 -6.03
CA GLY A 449 -5.32 -23.81 -5.61
C GLY A 449 -5.51 -24.85 -6.73
N LYS A 450 -4.72 -24.73 -7.82
CA LYS A 450 -4.71 -25.69 -8.92
C LYS A 450 -3.83 -26.87 -8.57
N PRO A 451 -4.11 -28.07 -9.16
CA PRO A 451 -3.30 -29.26 -8.89
C PRO A 451 -1.81 -29.07 -9.20
N ARG A 452 -0.96 -29.60 -8.31
CA ARG A 452 0.51 -29.70 -8.44
C ARG A 452 0.97 -31.07 -7.92
N PRO A 453 1.87 -31.80 -8.58
CA PRO A 453 2.49 -31.44 -9.85
C PRO A 453 1.66 -31.84 -11.07
N ILE A 454 1.91 -31.20 -12.21
CA ILE A 454 1.56 -31.72 -13.53
C ILE A 454 2.87 -32.13 -14.20
N GLY A 455 3.19 -33.42 -14.18
CA GLY A 455 4.52 -33.94 -14.48
C GLY A 455 5.45 -33.83 -13.26
N LEU A 456 6.62 -33.23 -13.41
CA LEU A 456 7.43 -32.75 -12.26
C LEU A 456 6.93 -31.38 -11.82
N PRO A 457 7.09 -31.01 -10.53
CA PRO A 457 6.67 -29.71 -10.07
C PRO A 457 7.40 -28.55 -10.78
N ASP A 458 6.70 -27.46 -11.01
CA ASP A 458 7.33 -26.23 -11.44
C ASP A 458 8.03 -25.50 -10.27
N LEU A 459 9.02 -24.67 -10.58
CA LEU A 459 9.59 -23.75 -9.59
C LEU A 459 8.66 -22.55 -9.39
N GLY A 460 8.64 -22.02 -8.16
CA GLY A 460 7.80 -20.90 -7.80
C GLY A 460 6.41 -21.29 -7.33
N CYS A 461 5.58 -20.25 -7.06
CA CYS A 461 4.27 -20.43 -6.42
C CYS A 461 3.14 -20.86 -7.37
N PHE A 462 3.34 -20.82 -8.67
CA PHE A 462 2.36 -21.24 -9.68
C PHE A 462 2.81 -22.52 -10.38
N GLU A 463 1.85 -23.35 -10.76
CA GLU A 463 2.03 -24.52 -11.61
C GLU A 463 1.44 -24.26 -12.99
N LYS A 464 2.22 -24.50 -14.04
CA LYS A 464 1.74 -24.38 -15.42
C LYS A 464 0.74 -25.51 -15.71
N GLN A 465 -0.48 -25.13 -16.06
CA GLN A 465 -1.55 -26.04 -16.42
C GLN A 465 -1.52 -26.39 -17.91
#